data_02afc3617b25013bd84d21a41e564289
#
_entry.id   02afc3617b25013bd84d21a41e564289
#
_cell.length_a   1.000
_cell.length_b   1.000
_cell.length_c   1.000
_cell.angle_alpha   90.00
_cell.angle_beta   90.00
_cell.angle_gamma   90.00
#
_symmetry.space_group_name_H-M   'P 1'
#
loop_
_entity.id
_entity.type
_entity.pdbx_description
1 polymer ?
#
loop_
_entity_poly.entity_id
_entity_poly.type
_entity_poly.pdbx_seq_one_letter_code
_entity_poly.pdbx_strand_id
1 'polypeptide(L)'
;MNRTQYRLMAKDVKANPANLAKYRKIFKYAYPFGDKIFKRLMINQMNPERFIAFLNAMMGLEGPNRIKEFTFRIQEIPTLPTQKKPIFDIVGTNQAGEPVLVEVQQNASQIFVDRLFYYVSRTVSVLVPEGASYRLPHIYVLSILTEDLFQGEPDTYFHHVTLSKNGRPFYKKFDGFLVEVDKFREIDQRTPRARSEQSERAEMLRFLIDLMEEKPIPANILQNEMYAKFVKDVSLEKIEDELLLREVDDMTDIKYEKESSYLDGVRDTAKRLIANGKLSDEEIAECSGLSIEDVVVLRSQAEV
;
A
#
# COMPACT_ATOMS: atom_id res chain seq x y z
N MET A 1 -17.85 1.80 1.74
CA MET A 1 -17.20 2.46 2.90
C MET A 1 -15.87 3.04 2.47
N ASN A 2 -15.64 4.34 2.64
CA ASN A 2 -14.36 4.99 2.34
C ASN A 2 -13.35 4.83 3.50
N ARG A 3 -12.08 5.26 3.27
CA ARG A 3 -10.99 5.11 4.24
C ARG A 3 -11.27 5.75 5.60
N THR A 4 -11.82 6.97 5.63
CA THR A 4 -12.13 7.66 6.89
C THR A 4 -13.19 6.92 7.70
N GLN A 5 -14.26 6.48 7.03
CA GLN A 5 -15.32 5.68 7.63
C GLN A 5 -14.80 4.34 8.14
N TYR A 6 -13.89 3.73 7.38
CA TYR A 6 -13.25 2.48 7.76
C TYR A 6 -12.38 2.63 9.01
N ARG A 7 -11.58 3.70 9.12
CA ARG A 7 -10.80 4.01 10.32
C ARG A 7 -11.68 4.29 11.55
N LEU A 8 -12.80 4.99 11.36
CA LEU A 8 -13.78 5.22 12.43
C LEU A 8 -14.43 3.91 12.89
N MET A 9 -14.83 3.05 11.93
CA MET A 9 -15.34 1.72 12.24
C MET A 9 -14.32 0.91 13.02
N ALA A 10 -13.07 0.86 12.58
CA ALA A 10 -12.02 0.10 13.25
C ALA A 10 -11.83 0.55 14.71
N LYS A 11 -11.79 1.87 14.95
CA LYS A 11 -11.68 2.43 16.31
C LYS A 11 -12.86 2.06 17.19
N ASP A 12 -14.09 2.17 16.67
CA ASP A 12 -15.33 1.92 17.40
C ASP A 12 -15.52 0.41 17.69
N VAL A 13 -15.20 -0.45 16.71
CA VAL A 13 -15.27 -1.91 16.85
C VAL A 13 -14.16 -2.43 17.78
N LYS A 14 -12.97 -1.85 17.76
CA LYS A 14 -11.92 -2.20 18.74
C LYS A 14 -12.32 -1.89 20.18
N ALA A 15 -13.00 -0.75 20.39
CA ALA A 15 -13.52 -0.39 21.70
C ALA A 15 -14.65 -1.34 22.16
N ASN A 16 -15.50 -1.78 21.23
CA ASN A 16 -16.56 -2.75 21.48
C ASN A 16 -16.90 -3.55 20.21
N PRO A 17 -16.49 -4.84 20.12
CA PRO A 17 -16.76 -5.70 18.97
C PRO A 17 -18.25 -5.80 18.58
N ALA A 18 -19.19 -5.65 19.51
CA ALA A 18 -20.62 -5.67 19.21
C ALA A 18 -21.06 -4.53 18.26
N ASN A 19 -20.28 -3.44 18.17
CA ASN A 19 -20.54 -2.34 17.26
C ASN A 19 -20.43 -2.75 15.77
N LEU A 20 -19.79 -3.86 15.44
CA LEU A 20 -19.70 -4.37 14.07
C LEU A 20 -21.09 -4.56 13.45
N ALA A 21 -22.07 -5.03 14.22
CA ALA A 21 -23.46 -5.19 13.76
C ALA A 21 -24.10 -3.87 13.28
N LYS A 22 -23.75 -2.73 13.93
CA LYS A 22 -24.17 -1.39 13.49
C LYS A 22 -23.61 -1.04 12.12
N TYR A 23 -22.32 -1.30 11.90
CA TYR A 23 -21.64 -0.97 10.63
C TYR A 23 -22.15 -1.82 9.47
N ARG A 24 -22.50 -3.09 9.68
CA ARG A 24 -23.16 -3.94 8.69
C ARG A 24 -24.53 -3.43 8.22
N LYS A 25 -25.22 -2.65 9.05
CA LYS A 25 -26.50 -2.01 8.67
C LYS A 25 -26.31 -0.70 7.91
N ILE A 26 -25.18 -0.03 8.13
CA ILE A 26 -24.89 1.29 7.55
C ILE A 26 -24.19 1.14 6.20
N PHE A 27 -23.25 0.22 6.09
CA PHE A 27 -22.41 0.06 4.91
C PHE A 27 -22.67 -1.26 4.20
N LYS A 28 -22.77 -1.17 2.86
CA LYS A 28 -22.97 -2.33 2.00
C LYS A 28 -21.66 -3.05 1.69
N TYR A 29 -20.57 -2.31 1.52
CA TYR A 29 -19.28 -2.85 1.10
C TYR A 29 -18.18 -2.56 2.12
N ALA A 30 -17.31 -3.53 2.32
CA ALA A 30 -16.08 -3.35 3.07
C ALA A 30 -15.11 -2.42 2.32
N TYR A 31 -14.08 -1.94 3.00
CA TYR A 31 -13.02 -1.15 2.39
C TYR A 31 -12.07 -2.08 1.60
N PRO A 32 -12.03 -2.01 0.25
CA PRO A 32 -11.32 -3.01 -0.55
C PRO A 32 -9.80 -2.95 -0.42
N PHE A 33 -9.24 -1.87 0.14
CA PHE A 33 -7.80 -1.69 0.39
C PHE A 33 -7.40 -1.95 1.86
N GLY A 34 -8.28 -2.52 2.67
CA GLY A 34 -7.93 -3.08 3.97
C GLY A 34 -7.05 -4.31 3.79
N ASP A 35 -6.06 -4.54 4.65
CA ASP A 35 -5.05 -5.60 4.48
C ASP A 35 -5.68 -6.99 4.29
N LYS A 36 -6.49 -7.42 5.26
CA LYS A 36 -7.14 -8.75 5.20
C LYS A 36 -8.23 -8.80 4.12
N ILE A 37 -8.93 -7.69 3.91
CA ILE A 37 -9.96 -7.58 2.88
C ILE A 37 -9.33 -7.69 1.50
N PHE A 38 -8.27 -6.94 1.24
CA PHE A 38 -7.54 -7.00 -0.03
C PHE A 38 -7.02 -8.41 -0.32
N LYS A 39 -6.35 -9.02 0.64
CA LYS A 39 -5.85 -10.40 0.53
C LYS A 39 -6.98 -11.39 0.25
N ARG A 40 -8.10 -11.31 0.98
CA ARG A 40 -9.28 -12.16 0.74
C ARG A 40 -9.88 -11.97 -0.65
N LEU A 41 -9.91 -10.74 -1.15
CA LEU A 41 -10.46 -10.45 -2.48
C LEU A 41 -9.54 -10.93 -3.61
N MET A 42 -8.23 -10.84 -3.42
CA MET A 42 -7.24 -11.06 -4.48
C MET A 42 -6.64 -12.48 -4.47
N ILE A 43 -6.47 -13.09 -3.29
CA ILE A 43 -5.83 -14.41 -3.20
C ILE A 43 -6.87 -15.51 -3.41
N ASN A 44 -6.83 -16.12 -4.59
CA ASN A 44 -7.52 -17.35 -4.89
C ASN A 44 -6.60 -18.28 -5.69
N GLN A 45 -6.02 -19.27 -5.00
CA GLN A 45 -5.05 -20.20 -5.63
C GLN A 45 -5.66 -21.04 -6.72
N MET A 46 -6.96 -21.34 -6.66
CA MET A 46 -7.66 -22.16 -7.65
C MET A 46 -8.09 -21.37 -8.89
N ASN A 47 -8.28 -20.05 -8.74
CA ASN A 47 -8.68 -19.17 -9.83
C ASN A 47 -8.05 -17.78 -9.65
N PRO A 48 -6.81 -17.56 -10.13
CA PRO A 48 -6.10 -16.29 -9.99
C PRO A 48 -6.53 -15.23 -11.01
N GLU A 49 -7.51 -15.47 -11.87
CA GLU A 49 -7.88 -14.59 -13.00
C GLU A 49 -8.21 -13.17 -12.57
N ARG A 50 -8.93 -13.01 -11.45
CA ARG A 50 -9.22 -11.67 -10.88
C ARG A 50 -7.94 -10.92 -10.53
N PHE A 51 -7.01 -11.60 -9.88
CA PHE A 51 -5.74 -10.99 -9.48
C PHE A 51 -4.87 -10.69 -10.70
N ILE A 52 -4.85 -11.58 -11.70
CA ILE A 52 -4.15 -11.35 -12.97
C ILE A 52 -4.72 -10.12 -13.70
N ALA A 53 -6.05 -10.00 -13.77
CA ALA A 53 -6.71 -8.83 -14.37
C ALA A 53 -6.34 -7.54 -13.60
N PHE A 54 -6.35 -7.58 -12.27
CA PHE A 54 -5.94 -6.47 -11.41
C PHE A 54 -4.47 -6.08 -11.65
N LEU A 55 -3.55 -7.04 -11.69
CA LEU A 55 -2.13 -6.78 -11.96
C LEU A 55 -1.92 -6.11 -13.32
N ASN A 56 -2.50 -6.67 -14.38
CA ASN A 56 -2.37 -6.14 -15.73
C ASN A 56 -2.93 -4.71 -15.83
N ALA A 57 -4.09 -4.47 -15.24
CA ALA A 57 -4.71 -3.15 -15.22
C ALA A 57 -3.84 -2.14 -14.45
N MET A 58 -3.45 -2.45 -13.20
CA MET A 58 -2.69 -1.53 -12.35
C MET A 58 -1.31 -1.21 -12.91
N MET A 59 -0.59 -2.21 -13.41
CA MET A 59 0.73 -2.01 -14.02
C MET A 59 0.67 -1.47 -15.46
N GLY A 60 -0.50 -1.50 -16.11
CA GLY A 60 -0.66 -1.11 -17.51
C GLY A 60 0.06 -2.04 -18.48
N LEU A 61 0.02 -3.36 -18.20
CA LEU A 61 0.71 -4.34 -19.03
C LEU A 61 -0.14 -4.70 -20.23
N GLU A 62 0.45 -4.59 -21.43
CA GLU A 62 -0.22 -4.82 -22.71
C GLU A 62 0.51 -5.86 -23.57
N GLY A 63 -0.22 -6.45 -24.50
CA GLY A 63 0.31 -7.37 -25.51
C GLY A 63 1.12 -8.52 -24.92
N PRO A 64 2.37 -8.76 -25.38
CA PRO A 64 3.21 -9.86 -24.89
C PRO A 64 3.63 -9.73 -23.43
N ASN A 65 3.60 -8.52 -22.86
CA ASN A 65 4.02 -8.25 -21.50
C ASN A 65 2.93 -8.58 -20.46
N ARG A 66 1.71 -8.89 -20.90
CA ARG A 66 0.62 -9.24 -19.97
C ARG A 66 0.96 -10.50 -19.17
N ILE A 67 0.66 -10.44 -17.89
CA ILE A 67 0.65 -11.61 -17.02
C ILE A 67 -0.54 -12.48 -17.44
N LYS A 68 -0.28 -13.75 -17.74
CA LYS A 68 -1.28 -14.74 -18.16
C LYS A 68 -1.54 -15.82 -17.11
N GLU A 69 -0.51 -16.08 -16.30
CA GLU A 69 -0.56 -17.04 -15.21
C GLU A 69 0.08 -16.43 -13.97
N PHE A 70 -0.41 -16.78 -12.81
CA PHE A 70 0.15 -16.33 -11.54
C PHE A 70 0.13 -17.45 -10.52
N THR A 71 1.28 -17.70 -9.92
CA THR A 71 1.43 -18.67 -8.83
C THR A 71 1.74 -17.92 -7.54
N PHE A 72 0.80 -17.96 -6.58
CA PHE A 72 1.02 -17.38 -5.26
C PHE A 72 2.14 -18.10 -4.51
N ARG A 73 2.94 -17.34 -3.79
CA ARG A 73 4.05 -17.81 -2.96
C ARG A 73 3.84 -17.39 -1.51
N ILE A 74 4.63 -17.98 -0.61
CA ILE A 74 4.65 -17.57 0.79
C ILE A 74 5.18 -16.14 0.87
N GLN A 75 4.51 -15.30 1.63
CA GLN A 75 4.81 -13.87 1.77
C GLN A 75 6.10 -13.58 2.56
N GLU A 76 6.51 -14.51 3.43
CA GLU A 76 7.68 -14.33 4.28
C GLU A 76 8.97 -14.70 3.56
N ILE A 77 9.91 -13.76 3.52
CA ILE A 77 11.26 -13.99 3.03
C ILE A 77 12.13 -14.39 4.22
N PRO A 78 12.91 -15.50 4.14
CA PRO A 78 13.78 -15.91 5.22
C PRO A 78 14.73 -14.79 5.65
N THR A 79 14.80 -14.52 6.94
CA THR A 79 15.67 -13.49 7.52
C THR A 79 16.37 -14.03 8.76
N LEU A 80 17.51 -13.43 9.13
CA LEU A 80 18.14 -13.70 10.42
C LEU A 80 17.23 -13.18 11.56
N PRO A 81 17.28 -13.80 12.75
CA PRO A 81 16.44 -13.42 13.88
C PRO A 81 16.55 -11.94 14.30
N THR A 82 17.68 -11.30 14.00
CA THR A 82 17.96 -9.89 14.32
C THR A 82 17.52 -8.90 13.24
N GLN A 83 16.99 -9.39 12.11
CA GLN A 83 16.59 -8.56 10.98
C GLN A 83 15.08 -8.42 10.92
N LYS A 84 14.59 -7.26 10.45
CA LYS A 84 13.17 -7.06 10.15
C LYS A 84 12.76 -8.02 9.03
N LYS A 85 11.66 -8.74 9.23
CA LYS A 85 11.07 -9.62 8.21
C LYS A 85 10.40 -8.77 7.14
N PRO A 86 10.76 -8.90 5.86
CA PRO A 86 9.98 -8.32 4.79
C PRO A 86 8.70 -9.15 4.58
N ILE A 87 7.56 -8.48 4.64
CA ILE A 87 6.25 -9.10 4.43
C ILE A 87 5.53 -8.23 3.41
N PHE A 88 5.41 -8.73 2.18
CA PHE A 88 4.53 -8.13 1.18
C PHE A 88 3.10 -8.63 1.38
N ASP A 89 2.12 -7.85 0.95
CA ASP A 89 0.72 -8.29 1.00
C ASP A 89 0.47 -9.50 0.12
N ILE A 90 0.98 -9.49 -1.11
CA ILE A 90 0.92 -10.64 -2.01
C ILE A 90 2.26 -10.82 -2.71
N VAL A 91 2.73 -12.05 -2.75
CA VAL A 91 3.95 -12.47 -3.45
C VAL A 91 3.63 -13.64 -4.36
N GLY A 92 4.20 -13.63 -5.55
CA GLY A 92 4.09 -14.76 -6.47
C GLY A 92 5.00 -14.64 -7.66
N THR A 93 4.78 -15.51 -8.64
CA THR A 93 5.52 -15.51 -9.90
C THR A 93 4.55 -15.55 -11.07
N ASN A 94 4.91 -14.86 -12.16
CA ASN A 94 4.19 -14.93 -13.42
C ASN A 94 4.55 -16.20 -14.22
N GLN A 95 4.01 -16.35 -15.43
CA GLN A 95 4.26 -17.49 -16.35
C GLN A 95 5.72 -17.71 -16.72
N ALA A 96 6.58 -16.68 -16.60
CA ALA A 96 8.01 -16.77 -16.86
C ALA A 96 8.83 -17.09 -15.59
N GLY A 97 8.16 -17.30 -14.45
CA GLY A 97 8.81 -17.51 -13.15
C GLY A 97 9.38 -16.22 -12.55
N GLU A 98 8.98 -15.07 -13.07
CA GLU A 98 9.46 -13.76 -12.62
C GLU A 98 8.68 -13.32 -11.37
N PRO A 99 9.37 -12.86 -10.30
CA PRO A 99 8.73 -12.39 -9.09
C PRO A 99 7.83 -11.17 -9.32
N VAL A 100 6.63 -11.23 -8.75
CA VAL A 100 5.69 -10.12 -8.67
C VAL A 100 5.35 -9.90 -7.21
N LEU A 101 5.64 -8.71 -6.72
CA LEU A 101 5.47 -8.28 -5.34
C LEU A 101 4.39 -7.20 -5.29
N VAL A 102 3.39 -7.37 -4.44
CA VAL A 102 2.30 -6.38 -4.30
C VAL A 102 2.19 -5.92 -2.87
N GLU A 103 2.09 -4.62 -2.69
CA GLU A 103 1.93 -3.94 -1.41
C GLU A 103 0.79 -2.93 -1.49
N VAL A 104 -0.10 -2.94 -0.50
CA VAL A 104 -1.16 -1.94 -0.34
C VAL A 104 -0.85 -1.08 0.86
N GLN A 105 -0.54 0.18 0.63
CA GLN A 105 -0.09 1.10 1.67
C GLN A 105 -1.14 2.15 1.99
N GLN A 106 -1.62 2.15 3.23
CA GLN A 106 -2.61 3.12 3.69
C GLN A 106 -2.01 4.44 4.20
N ASN A 107 -0.68 4.47 4.39
CA ASN A 107 0.05 5.64 4.87
C ASN A 107 1.25 5.86 3.96
N ALA A 108 1.17 6.85 3.07
CA ALA A 108 2.27 7.21 2.19
C ALA A 108 3.28 8.11 2.93
N SER A 109 4.55 7.71 2.96
CA SER A 109 5.64 8.50 3.55
C SER A 109 6.97 8.09 2.93
N GLN A 110 8.02 8.89 3.10
CA GLN A 110 9.37 8.53 2.66
C GLN A 110 9.86 7.23 3.30
N ILE A 111 9.48 6.96 4.54
CA ILE A 111 9.79 5.69 5.24
C ILE A 111 9.21 4.48 4.50
N PHE A 112 8.03 4.64 3.86
CA PHE A 112 7.48 3.58 3.01
C PHE A 112 8.40 3.28 1.83
N VAL A 113 8.97 4.29 1.16
CA VAL A 113 9.89 4.10 0.02
C VAL A 113 11.14 3.33 0.48
N ASP A 114 11.73 3.70 1.61
CA ASP A 114 12.89 3.02 2.18
C ASP A 114 12.55 1.56 2.54
N ARG A 115 11.37 1.33 3.14
CA ARG A 115 10.88 -0.02 3.46
C ARG A 115 10.66 -0.85 2.20
N LEU A 116 10.03 -0.28 1.17
CA LEU A 116 9.80 -0.95 -0.11
C LEU A 116 11.12 -1.37 -0.75
N PHE A 117 12.11 -0.46 -0.77
CA PHE A 117 13.44 -0.75 -1.30
C PHE A 117 14.15 -1.84 -0.49
N TYR A 118 14.06 -1.80 0.85
CA TYR A 118 14.58 -2.87 1.70
C TYR A 118 13.93 -4.22 1.38
N TYR A 119 12.60 -4.27 1.23
CA TYR A 119 11.87 -5.50 0.93
C TYR A 119 12.26 -6.08 -0.43
N VAL A 120 12.35 -5.23 -1.46
CA VAL A 120 12.83 -5.63 -2.80
C VAL A 120 14.25 -6.18 -2.73
N SER A 121 15.16 -5.49 -2.04
CA SER A 121 16.56 -5.90 -1.89
C SER A 121 16.68 -7.26 -1.20
N ARG A 122 15.87 -7.50 -0.18
CA ARG A 122 15.79 -8.81 0.51
C ARG A 122 15.26 -9.91 -0.42
N THR A 123 14.25 -9.61 -1.22
CA THR A 123 13.74 -10.55 -2.22
C THR A 123 14.84 -10.92 -3.22
N VAL A 124 15.53 -9.92 -3.76
CA VAL A 124 16.65 -10.13 -4.70
C VAL A 124 17.74 -11.01 -4.08
N SER A 125 18.07 -10.78 -2.82
CA SER A 125 19.17 -11.49 -2.12
C SER A 125 18.95 -13.00 -1.99
N VAL A 126 17.70 -13.48 -2.04
CA VAL A 126 17.36 -14.91 -1.93
C VAL A 126 17.10 -15.59 -3.27
N LEU A 127 17.10 -14.83 -4.39
CA LEU A 127 16.86 -15.36 -5.72
C LEU A 127 18.06 -16.07 -6.33
N VAL A 128 19.26 -15.82 -5.81
CA VAL A 128 20.50 -16.45 -6.29
C VAL A 128 21.07 -17.35 -5.18
N PRO A 129 20.90 -18.67 -5.28
CA PRO A 129 21.50 -19.61 -4.34
C PRO A 129 23.03 -19.57 -4.39
N GLU A 130 23.67 -20.02 -3.32
CA GLU A 130 25.11 -20.17 -3.26
C GLU A 130 25.62 -21.08 -4.40
N GLY A 131 26.70 -20.65 -5.07
CA GLY A 131 27.26 -21.37 -6.23
C GLY A 131 26.52 -21.19 -7.56
N ALA A 132 25.36 -20.52 -7.58
CA ALA A 132 24.67 -20.22 -8.82
C ALA A 132 25.25 -18.97 -9.53
N SER A 133 24.99 -18.86 -10.85
CA SER A 133 25.35 -17.64 -11.61
C SER A 133 24.44 -16.48 -11.20
N TYR A 134 24.96 -15.23 -11.20
CA TYR A 134 24.20 -14.01 -10.93
C TYR A 134 23.22 -13.65 -12.06
N ARG A 135 22.33 -14.57 -12.42
CA ARG A 135 21.28 -14.35 -13.42
C ARG A 135 19.94 -14.13 -12.72
N LEU A 136 19.66 -12.87 -12.40
CA LEU A 136 18.36 -12.51 -11.80
C LEU A 136 17.24 -12.58 -12.84
N PRO A 137 16.04 -13.04 -12.46
CA PRO A 137 14.82 -12.84 -13.26
C PRO A 137 14.44 -11.35 -13.29
N HIS A 138 13.47 -11.01 -14.13
CA HIS A 138 12.80 -9.71 -14.04
C HIS A 138 11.97 -9.65 -12.75
N ILE A 139 11.88 -8.49 -12.12
CA ILE A 139 11.17 -8.29 -10.85
C ILE A 139 10.15 -7.16 -11.06
N TYR A 140 8.90 -7.47 -10.77
CA TYR A 140 7.79 -6.52 -10.79
C TYR A 140 7.37 -6.19 -9.36
N VAL A 141 7.22 -4.90 -9.09
CA VAL A 141 6.73 -4.40 -7.80
C VAL A 141 5.54 -3.51 -8.05
N LEU A 142 4.39 -3.81 -7.46
CA LEU A 142 3.20 -2.97 -7.51
C LEU A 142 2.86 -2.46 -6.12
N SER A 143 2.82 -1.15 -5.97
CA SER A 143 2.39 -0.50 -4.73
C SER A 143 1.11 0.30 -4.98
N ILE A 144 0.04 -0.05 -4.27
CA ILE A 144 -1.21 0.70 -4.25
C ILE A 144 -1.20 1.62 -3.03
N LEU A 145 -1.20 2.91 -3.27
CA LEU A 145 -1.14 3.94 -2.24
C LEU A 145 -2.52 4.59 -2.08
N THR A 146 -3.07 4.56 -0.89
CA THR A 146 -4.35 5.20 -0.59
C THR A 146 -4.20 6.61 -0.01
N GLU A 147 -2.97 7.11 0.08
CA GLU A 147 -2.59 8.50 0.37
C GLU A 147 -1.55 8.96 -0.66
N ASP A 148 -1.48 10.28 -0.87
CA ASP A 148 -0.54 10.87 -1.82
C ASP A 148 0.89 10.86 -1.26
N LEU A 149 1.77 10.17 -1.94
CA LEU A 149 3.21 10.13 -1.65
C LEU A 149 3.95 11.29 -2.35
N PHE A 150 3.59 11.55 -3.62
CA PHE A 150 4.25 12.55 -4.47
C PHE A 150 3.42 13.85 -4.51
N GLN A 151 3.42 14.60 -3.41
CA GLN A 151 2.62 15.84 -3.27
C GLN A 151 2.99 16.92 -4.29
N GLY A 152 4.24 16.93 -4.79
CA GLY A 152 4.70 17.86 -5.82
C GLY A 152 4.18 17.57 -7.24
N GLU A 153 3.45 16.47 -7.44
CA GLU A 153 2.95 16.01 -8.73
C GLU A 153 1.42 15.84 -8.72
N PRO A 154 0.62 16.93 -8.64
CA PRO A 154 -0.82 16.86 -8.40
C PRO A 154 -1.62 16.25 -9.56
N ASP A 155 -1.04 16.16 -10.76
CA ASP A 155 -1.67 15.66 -11.97
C ASP A 155 -1.20 14.25 -12.37
N THR A 156 -0.32 13.63 -11.56
CA THR A 156 0.25 12.33 -11.84
C THR A 156 -0.08 11.35 -10.70
N TYR A 157 -0.90 10.35 -10.97
CA TYR A 157 -1.30 9.33 -10.00
C TYR A 157 -0.62 7.97 -10.22
N PHE A 158 0.00 7.78 -11.39
CA PHE A 158 0.68 6.55 -11.78
C PHE A 158 2.16 6.83 -12.03
N HIS A 159 3.00 6.11 -11.32
CA HIS A 159 4.45 6.27 -11.41
C HIS A 159 5.09 4.94 -11.80
N HIS A 160 5.85 4.96 -12.89
CA HIS A 160 6.67 3.84 -13.33
C HIS A 160 8.13 4.10 -12.96
N VAL A 161 8.63 3.32 -12.02
CA VAL A 161 9.98 3.46 -11.46
C VAL A 161 10.90 2.43 -12.09
N THR A 162 12.02 2.90 -12.64
CA THR A 162 13.04 2.07 -13.29
C THR A 162 14.44 2.47 -12.82
N LEU A 163 15.40 1.55 -12.96
CA LEU A 163 16.81 1.86 -12.69
C LEU A 163 17.49 2.46 -13.92
N SER A 164 17.93 3.70 -13.83
CA SER A 164 18.50 4.45 -14.94
C SER A 164 19.90 5.01 -14.63
N LYS A 165 20.73 5.20 -15.68
CA LYS A 165 22.00 5.91 -15.66
C LYS A 165 21.91 7.10 -16.63
N ASN A 166 21.99 8.32 -16.10
CA ASN A 166 21.93 9.55 -16.91
C ASN A 166 20.69 9.58 -17.84
N GLY A 167 19.51 9.22 -17.29
CA GLY A 167 18.25 9.19 -18.04
C GLY A 167 18.06 8.03 -19.03
N ARG A 168 19.01 7.08 -19.08
CA ARG A 168 18.91 5.87 -19.92
C ARG A 168 18.78 4.62 -19.05
N PRO A 169 18.01 3.60 -19.46
CA PRO A 169 17.88 2.36 -18.72
C PRO A 169 19.25 1.73 -18.42
N PHE A 170 19.57 1.57 -17.13
CA PHE A 170 20.80 0.91 -16.68
C PHE A 170 20.55 -0.59 -16.42
N TYR A 171 19.46 -0.91 -15.74
CA TYR A 171 19.08 -2.29 -15.44
C TYR A 171 17.62 -2.51 -15.82
N LYS A 172 17.39 -3.39 -16.79
CA LYS A 172 16.07 -3.58 -17.43
C LYS A 172 15.22 -4.70 -16.81
N LYS A 173 15.67 -5.28 -15.70
CA LYS A 173 14.97 -6.39 -15.04
C LYS A 173 14.34 -5.96 -13.72
N PHE A 174 13.95 -4.71 -13.60
CA PHE A 174 13.22 -4.15 -12.48
C PHE A 174 12.24 -3.11 -12.98
N ASP A 175 10.98 -3.32 -12.65
CA ASP A 175 9.91 -2.34 -12.86
C ASP A 175 9.11 -2.19 -11.56
N GLY A 176 9.09 -0.98 -11.03
CA GLY A 176 8.24 -0.56 -9.91
C GLY A 176 7.07 0.26 -10.42
N PHE A 177 5.87 -0.05 -9.96
CA PHE A 177 4.64 0.66 -10.30
C PHE A 177 3.99 1.14 -9.02
N LEU A 178 3.76 2.46 -8.91
CA LEU A 178 3.05 3.05 -7.79
C LEU A 178 1.77 3.71 -8.30
N VAL A 179 0.66 3.42 -7.65
CA VAL A 179 -0.67 3.92 -8.03
C VAL A 179 -1.28 4.64 -6.83
N GLU A 180 -1.50 5.96 -6.94
CA GLU A 180 -2.06 6.81 -5.89
C GLU A 180 -3.59 6.94 -6.10
N VAL A 181 -4.35 6.19 -5.32
CA VAL A 181 -5.81 6.03 -5.50
C VAL A 181 -6.59 7.31 -5.23
N ASP A 182 -6.27 8.01 -4.13
CA ASP A 182 -6.95 9.27 -3.78
C ASP A 182 -6.64 10.35 -4.82
N LYS A 183 -5.40 10.43 -5.30
CA LYS A 183 -5.01 11.37 -6.36
C LYS A 183 -5.72 11.06 -7.69
N PHE A 184 -5.81 9.78 -8.08
CA PHE A 184 -6.62 9.40 -9.24
C PHE A 184 -8.06 9.85 -9.10
N ARG A 185 -8.68 9.63 -7.93
CA ARG A 185 -10.06 10.07 -7.65
C ARG A 185 -10.24 11.57 -7.86
N GLU A 186 -9.33 12.39 -7.36
CA GLU A 186 -9.37 13.85 -7.52
C GLU A 186 -9.19 14.28 -8.97
N ILE A 187 -8.23 13.67 -9.70
CA ILE A 187 -8.01 13.93 -11.12
C ILE A 187 -9.25 13.54 -11.93
N ASP A 188 -9.80 12.36 -11.70
CA ASP A 188 -10.97 11.86 -12.47
C ASP A 188 -12.21 12.70 -12.21
N GLN A 189 -12.44 13.17 -10.97
CA GLN A 189 -13.56 14.02 -10.61
C GLN A 189 -13.49 15.42 -11.25
N ARG A 190 -12.31 16.01 -11.35
CA ARG A 190 -12.11 17.34 -11.97
C ARG A 190 -11.98 17.30 -13.48
N THR A 191 -11.76 16.11 -14.07
CA THR A 191 -11.57 15.94 -15.50
C THR A 191 -12.93 15.72 -16.20
N PRO A 192 -13.29 16.52 -17.23
CA PRO A 192 -14.49 16.29 -17.99
C PRO A 192 -14.52 14.87 -18.60
N ARG A 193 -15.67 14.18 -18.55
CA ARG A 193 -15.82 12.78 -19.00
C ARG A 193 -15.23 12.52 -20.40
N ALA A 194 -15.36 13.45 -21.32
CA ALA A 194 -14.82 13.33 -22.68
C ALA A 194 -13.27 13.32 -22.75
N ARG A 195 -12.59 13.75 -21.67
CA ARG A 195 -11.12 13.81 -21.57
C ARG A 195 -10.60 12.87 -20.51
N SER A 196 -11.46 12.16 -19.79
CA SER A 196 -11.03 11.21 -18.75
C SER A 196 -10.31 10.02 -19.37
N GLU A 197 -9.33 9.50 -18.64
CA GLU A 197 -8.56 8.31 -19.06
C GLU A 197 -9.49 7.10 -19.25
N GLN A 198 -9.29 6.33 -20.35
CA GLN A 198 -10.09 5.16 -20.72
C GLN A 198 -9.28 3.86 -20.64
N SER A 199 -8.19 3.83 -19.86
CA SER A 199 -7.39 2.61 -19.68
C SER A 199 -8.09 1.58 -18.77
N GLU A 200 -7.68 0.31 -18.85
CA GLU A 200 -8.10 -0.75 -17.91
C GLU A 200 -7.82 -0.34 -16.45
N ARG A 201 -6.72 0.38 -16.19
CA ARG A 201 -6.39 0.93 -14.87
C ARG A 201 -7.43 1.92 -14.38
N ALA A 202 -7.76 2.89 -15.20
CA ALA A 202 -8.76 3.91 -14.85
C ALA A 202 -10.15 3.28 -14.63
N GLU A 203 -10.54 2.29 -15.42
CA GLU A 203 -11.79 1.54 -15.24
C GLU A 203 -11.81 0.80 -13.90
N MET A 204 -10.74 0.06 -13.59
CA MET A 204 -10.61 -0.68 -12.33
C MET A 204 -10.60 0.26 -11.13
N LEU A 205 -9.88 1.38 -11.20
CA LEU A 205 -9.83 2.36 -10.11
C LEU A 205 -11.21 3.02 -9.88
N ARG A 206 -11.93 3.41 -10.94
CA ARG A 206 -13.30 3.93 -10.82
C ARG A 206 -14.22 2.91 -10.16
N PHE A 207 -14.16 1.66 -10.59
CA PHE A 207 -14.93 0.57 -9.99
C PHE A 207 -14.66 0.43 -8.48
N LEU A 208 -13.39 0.43 -8.08
CA LEU A 208 -13.02 0.32 -6.66
C LEU A 208 -13.45 1.56 -5.86
N ILE A 209 -13.33 2.76 -6.45
CA ILE A 209 -13.78 4.01 -5.82
C ILE A 209 -15.30 4.04 -5.69
N ASP A 210 -16.05 3.61 -6.69
CA ASP A 210 -17.50 3.54 -6.63
C ASP A 210 -17.97 2.58 -5.52
N LEU A 211 -17.28 1.46 -5.32
CA LEU A 211 -17.52 0.57 -4.16
C LEU A 211 -17.24 1.27 -2.83
N MET A 212 -16.13 2.01 -2.71
CA MET A 212 -15.79 2.74 -1.49
C MET A 212 -16.79 3.85 -1.15
N GLU A 213 -17.31 4.51 -2.17
CA GLU A 213 -18.27 5.61 -2.05
C GLU A 213 -19.73 5.12 -2.05
N GLU A 214 -19.94 3.80 -2.13
CA GLU A 214 -21.27 3.15 -2.21
C GLU A 214 -22.14 3.65 -3.35
N LYS A 215 -21.50 4.09 -4.44
CA LYS A 215 -22.18 4.49 -5.66
C LYS A 215 -22.78 3.28 -6.40
N PRO A 216 -23.84 3.47 -7.16
CA PRO A 216 -24.37 2.41 -8.04
C PRO A 216 -23.32 1.98 -9.05
N ILE A 217 -23.00 0.67 -9.09
CA ILE A 217 -22.10 0.13 -10.10
C ILE A 217 -22.85 0.04 -11.43
N PRO A 218 -22.29 0.59 -12.52
CA PRO A 218 -22.93 0.56 -13.83
C PRO A 218 -23.25 -0.87 -14.31
N ALA A 219 -24.42 -1.08 -14.93
CA ALA A 219 -24.88 -2.40 -15.34
C ALA A 219 -23.94 -3.07 -16.37
N ASN A 220 -23.30 -2.29 -17.24
CA ASN A 220 -22.30 -2.80 -18.18
C ASN A 220 -21.05 -3.39 -17.48
N ILE A 221 -20.63 -2.82 -16.36
CA ILE A 221 -19.53 -3.37 -15.54
C ILE A 221 -19.95 -4.69 -14.92
N LEU A 222 -21.19 -4.79 -14.42
CA LEU A 222 -21.72 -6.02 -13.80
C LEU A 222 -22.01 -7.15 -14.80
N GLN A 223 -22.01 -6.89 -16.12
CA GLN A 223 -22.03 -7.92 -17.15
C GLN A 223 -20.72 -8.73 -17.20
N ASN A 224 -19.63 -8.16 -16.75
CA ASN A 224 -18.38 -8.88 -16.58
C ASN A 224 -18.44 -9.69 -15.27
N GLU A 225 -18.35 -11.02 -15.41
CA GLU A 225 -18.44 -11.96 -14.28
C GLU A 225 -17.42 -11.68 -13.18
N MET A 226 -16.21 -11.23 -13.53
CA MET A 226 -15.17 -10.88 -12.58
C MET A 226 -15.63 -9.74 -11.65
N TYR A 227 -16.16 -8.65 -12.21
CA TYR A 227 -16.65 -7.52 -11.42
C TYR A 227 -17.90 -7.89 -10.61
N ALA A 228 -18.84 -8.64 -11.19
CA ALA A 228 -20.03 -9.11 -10.47
C ALA A 228 -19.67 -9.98 -9.26
N LYS A 229 -18.71 -10.88 -9.42
CA LYS A 229 -18.19 -11.71 -8.33
C LYS A 229 -17.43 -10.87 -7.30
N PHE A 230 -16.66 -9.87 -7.75
CA PHE A 230 -15.95 -8.96 -6.84
C PHE A 230 -16.94 -8.20 -5.93
N VAL A 231 -18.01 -7.62 -6.51
CA VAL A 231 -19.07 -6.92 -5.75
C VAL A 231 -19.68 -7.83 -4.70
N LYS A 232 -19.94 -9.09 -5.04
CA LYS A 232 -20.47 -10.08 -4.09
C LYS A 232 -19.50 -10.40 -2.97
N ASP A 233 -18.21 -10.53 -3.29
CA ASP A 233 -17.18 -10.93 -2.31
C ASP A 233 -16.79 -9.78 -1.37
N VAL A 234 -16.89 -8.51 -1.82
CA VAL A 234 -16.63 -7.32 -0.99
C VAL A 234 -17.82 -6.89 -0.15
N SER A 235 -18.99 -7.51 -0.35
CA SER A 235 -20.18 -7.22 0.46
C SER A 235 -19.91 -7.49 1.94
N LEU A 236 -20.12 -6.46 2.77
CA LEU A 236 -19.85 -6.55 4.20
C LEU A 236 -20.66 -7.66 4.89
N GLU A 237 -21.84 -7.98 4.34
CA GLU A 237 -22.70 -9.08 4.78
C GLU A 237 -22.08 -10.47 4.56
N LYS A 238 -21.17 -10.60 3.58
CA LYS A 238 -20.49 -11.86 3.18
C LYS A 238 -19.14 -12.09 3.85
N ILE A 239 -18.63 -11.09 4.58
CA ILE A 239 -17.33 -11.18 5.23
C ILE A 239 -17.54 -11.65 6.66
N GLU A 240 -16.77 -12.66 7.08
CA GLU A 240 -16.85 -13.23 8.42
C GLU A 240 -16.45 -12.18 9.47
N ASP A 241 -17.12 -12.20 10.64
CA ASP A 241 -16.83 -11.29 11.75
C ASP A 241 -15.36 -11.41 12.20
N GLU A 242 -14.83 -12.62 12.27
CA GLU A 242 -13.46 -12.89 12.68
C GLU A 242 -12.44 -12.17 11.76
N LEU A 243 -12.69 -12.18 10.45
CA LEU A 243 -11.81 -11.50 9.49
C LEU A 243 -11.86 -9.99 9.67
N LEU A 244 -13.05 -9.42 9.88
CA LEU A 244 -13.21 -7.99 10.13
C LEU A 244 -12.59 -7.55 11.46
N LEU A 245 -12.67 -8.37 12.49
CA LEU A 245 -12.05 -8.08 13.78
C LEU A 245 -10.52 -8.13 13.70
N ARG A 246 -9.95 -9.12 12.99
CA ARG A 246 -8.49 -9.17 12.71
C ARG A 246 -8.02 -7.98 11.88
N GLU A 247 -8.82 -7.53 10.92
CA GLU A 247 -8.52 -6.33 10.14
C GLU A 247 -8.43 -5.09 11.01
N VAL A 248 -9.35 -4.97 12.00
CA VAL A 248 -9.38 -3.87 12.97
C VAL A 248 -8.13 -3.87 13.86
N ASP A 249 -7.67 -5.03 14.31
CA ASP A 249 -6.46 -5.16 15.12
C ASP A 249 -5.23 -4.68 14.36
N ASP A 250 -5.03 -5.17 13.13
CA ASP A 250 -3.89 -4.76 12.28
C ASP A 250 -3.85 -3.25 12.01
N MET A 251 -5.01 -2.64 11.76
CA MET A 251 -5.09 -1.18 11.55
C MET A 251 -4.63 -0.36 12.76
N THR A 252 -4.84 -0.86 13.96
CA THR A 252 -4.44 -0.16 15.18
C THR A 252 -2.97 -0.32 15.46
N ASP A 253 -2.35 -1.43 15.07
CA ASP A 253 -0.92 -1.64 15.19
C ASP A 253 -0.15 -0.72 14.21
N ILE A 254 -0.65 -0.56 12.98
CA ILE A 254 -0.12 0.43 12.00
C ILE A 254 -0.20 1.87 12.55
N LYS A 255 -1.25 2.21 13.30
CA LYS A 255 -1.35 3.53 13.95
C LYS A 255 -0.27 3.71 15.02
N TYR A 256 0.02 2.67 15.79
CA TYR A 256 1.07 2.67 16.81
C TYR A 256 2.46 2.84 16.17
N GLU A 257 2.73 2.13 15.06
CA GLU A 257 3.97 2.30 14.29
C GLU A 257 4.10 3.73 13.71
N LYS A 258 2.99 4.34 13.27
CA LYS A 258 2.99 5.71 12.74
C LYS A 258 3.24 6.75 13.83
N GLU A 259 2.61 6.61 14.99
CA GLU A 259 2.85 7.47 16.14
C GLU A 259 4.29 7.33 16.65
N SER A 260 4.83 6.09 16.70
CA SER A 260 6.22 5.83 17.05
C SER A 260 7.18 6.46 16.02
N SER A 261 6.96 6.25 14.72
CA SER A 261 7.79 6.83 13.66
C SER A 261 7.71 8.36 13.59
N TYR A 262 6.54 8.94 13.88
CA TYR A 262 6.38 10.38 13.99
C TYR A 262 7.17 10.93 15.17
N LEU A 263 7.05 10.30 16.35
CA LEU A 263 7.81 10.69 17.54
C LEU A 263 9.32 10.53 17.35
N ASP A 264 9.76 9.49 16.64
CA ASP A 264 11.17 9.31 16.29
C ASP A 264 11.66 10.40 15.35
N GLY A 265 10.90 10.78 14.34
CA GLY A 265 11.20 11.89 13.43
C GLY A 265 11.25 13.25 14.15
N VAL A 266 10.34 13.49 15.08
CA VAL A 266 10.31 14.68 15.94
C VAL A 266 11.56 14.72 16.85
N ARG A 267 11.92 13.59 17.48
CA ARG A 267 13.14 13.47 18.31
C ARG A 267 14.41 13.65 17.49
N ASP A 268 14.50 13.12 16.30
CA ASP A 268 15.65 13.31 15.42
C ASP A 268 15.80 14.75 14.97
N THR A 269 14.69 15.46 14.72
CA THR A 269 14.69 16.88 14.44
C THR A 269 15.22 17.67 15.63
N ALA A 270 14.71 17.39 16.84
CA ALA A 270 15.19 18.03 18.07
C ALA A 270 16.69 17.77 18.29
N LYS A 271 17.18 16.53 18.11
CA LYS A 271 18.61 16.21 18.22
C LYS A 271 19.48 17.02 17.25
N ARG A 272 19.03 17.19 15.99
CA ARG A 272 19.76 18.03 15.00
C ARG A 272 19.79 19.50 15.41
N LEU A 273 18.69 20.01 15.95
CA LEU A 273 18.61 21.39 16.46
C LEU A 273 19.50 21.60 17.70
N ILE A 274 19.53 20.62 18.61
CA ILE A 274 20.43 20.60 19.77
C ILE A 274 21.90 20.59 19.31
N ALA A 275 22.26 19.75 18.36
CA ALA A 275 23.63 19.65 17.82
C ALA A 275 24.07 20.94 17.10
N ASN A 276 23.15 21.71 16.54
CA ASN A 276 23.43 23.00 15.94
C ASN A 276 23.81 24.09 16.98
N GLY A 277 23.39 23.93 18.25
CA GLY A 277 23.83 24.76 19.38
C GLY A 277 23.37 26.23 19.37
N LYS A 278 22.43 26.59 18.46
CA LYS A 278 22.01 28.01 18.26
C LYS A 278 20.67 28.34 18.90
N LEU A 279 19.89 27.36 19.30
CA LEU A 279 18.52 27.52 19.80
C LEU A 279 18.43 27.13 21.28
N SER A 280 17.55 27.83 22.01
CA SER A 280 17.18 27.47 23.39
C SER A 280 16.29 26.21 23.40
N ASP A 281 16.08 25.63 24.59
CA ASP A 281 15.21 24.45 24.73
C ASP A 281 13.76 24.81 24.42
N GLU A 282 13.31 26.01 24.70
CA GLU A 282 11.98 26.53 24.38
C GLU A 282 11.81 26.66 22.86
N GLU A 283 12.78 27.21 22.15
CA GLU A 283 12.76 27.36 20.69
C GLU A 283 12.80 25.99 19.99
N ILE A 284 13.58 25.04 20.51
CA ILE A 284 13.64 23.67 19.99
C ILE A 284 12.30 22.96 20.24
N ALA A 285 11.70 23.15 21.40
CA ALA A 285 10.38 22.57 21.72
C ALA A 285 9.30 23.09 20.76
N GLU A 286 9.28 24.40 20.50
CA GLU A 286 8.35 25.02 19.54
C GLU A 286 8.57 24.53 18.12
N CYS A 287 9.83 24.42 17.65
CA CYS A 287 10.16 23.96 16.31
C CYS A 287 9.94 22.45 16.10
N SER A 288 10.15 21.64 17.12
CA SER A 288 10.04 20.18 17.03
C SER A 288 8.67 19.63 17.39
N GLY A 289 7.88 20.38 18.19
CA GLY A 289 6.62 19.92 18.77
C GLY A 289 6.78 19.00 19.98
N LEU A 290 7.99 18.87 20.54
CA LEU A 290 8.25 18.19 21.82
C LEU A 290 7.93 19.10 23.01
N SER A 291 7.76 18.48 24.20
CA SER A 291 7.75 19.24 25.43
C SER A 291 9.17 19.78 25.75
N ILE A 292 9.26 20.86 26.52
CA ILE A 292 10.56 21.43 26.97
C ILE A 292 11.32 20.36 27.79
N GLU A 293 10.62 19.61 28.63
CA GLU A 293 11.18 18.53 29.42
C GLU A 293 11.85 17.44 28.56
N ASP A 294 11.20 17.03 27.46
CA ASP A 294 11.76 16.06 26.52
C ASP A 294 13.01 16.59 25.81
N VAL A 295 13.03 17.88 25.46
CA VAL A 295 14.21 18.53 24.83
C VAL A 295 15.38 18.59 25.81
N VAL A 296 15.15 18.92 27.08
CA VAL A 296 16.18 18.92 28.14
C VAL A 296 16.78 17.53 28.32
N VAL A 297 15.92 16.48 28.33
CA VAL A 297 16.40 15.08 28.42
C VAL A 297 17.25 14.72 27.20
N LEU A 298 16.83 15.07 25.97
CA LEU A 298 17.60 14.80 24.77
C LEU A 298 18.95 15.55 24.75
N ARG A 299 19.02 16.77 25.25
CA ARG A 299 20.26 17.55 25.35
C ARG A 299 21.23 16.90 26.34
N SER A 300 20.75 16.49 27.50
CA SER A 300 21.57 15.79 28.50
C SER A 300 22.16 14.48 27.99
N GLN A 301 21.46 13.79 27.09
CA GLN A 301 21.94 12.57 26.43
C GLN A 301 22.96 12.81 25.31
N ALA A 302 23.02 14.02 24.76
CA ALA A 302 23.94 14.38 23.69
C ALA A 302 25.29 14.90 24.22
N GLU A 303 25.37 15.23 25.51
CA GLU A 303 26.58 15.74 26.20
C GLU A 303 27.41 14.62 26.87
N VAL A 304 26.95 13.36 26.76
CA VAL A 304 27.66 12.15 27.24
C VAL A 304 28.26 11.41 26.06
#